data_8fe4ee3037cf4ab672694a2d194df359
#
_entry.id   8fe4ee3037cf4ab672694a2d194df359
#
_cell.length_a   1.000
_cell.length_b   1.000
_cell.length_c   1.000
_cell.angle_alpha   90.00
_cell.angle_beta   90.00
_cell.angle_gamma   90.00
#
_symmetry.space_group_name_H-M   'P 1'
#
loop_
_entity.id
_entity.type
_entity.pdbx_description
1 polymer ?
#
loop_
_entity_poly.entity_id
_entity_poly.type
_entity_poly.pdbx_seq_one_letter_code
_entity_poly.pdbx_strand_id
1 'polypeptide(L)'
;MSDLQDKISIVTGANSGMGMATVEALSDKGATVIMLCRSEERGRKALAELTGEKARKLDLMICDLGDFASIRSFVRSVKAKYPRIDILVNNAGFISLDRQETKDGIERQFGINHLGHFLLTTLLLDRMSAGSRIVNVASGAHKVGKIHFNDINLHHGYNVVRAYSQSKLANVLFTRELAERLKGSGITVNCCHPGAVATNMGVDRETGFGKTITGLLRPFFLTPAEGAATAIYLATDEAVSHISGGYFYKCQIAKSSKRSKSRRTAGRLFELSEEMVRE
;
A
#
# COMPACT_ATOMS: atom_id res chain seq x y z
N MET A 1 -15.61 18.75 3.56
CA MET A 1 -15.07 17.37 3.46
C MET A 1 -15.77 16.71 2.29
N SER A 2 -15.03 16.15 1.33
CA SER A 2 -15.63 15.51 0.14
C SER A 2 -16.52 14.35 0.58
N ASP A 3 -17.73 14.33 0.07
CA ASP A 3 -18.65 13.21 0.15
C ASP A 3 -18.17 12.11 -0.81
N LEU A 4 -18.08 10.88 -0.31
CA LEU A 4 -17.69 9.72 -1.09
C LEU A 4 -18.88 8.80 -1.41
N GLN A 5 -20.10 9.32 -1.37
CA GLN A 5 -21.29 8.57 -1.82
C GLN A 5 -21.03 8.00 -3.22
N ASP A 6 -21.40 6.74 -3.39
CA ASP A 6 -21.22 5.96 -4.62
C ASP A 6 -19.76 5.76 -5.11
N LYS A 7 -18.76 6.18 -4.34
CA LYS A 7 -17.35 5.88 -4.61
C LYS A 7 -17.01 4.48 -4.14
N ILE A 8 -16.22 3.77 -4.96
CA ILE A 8 -15.73 2.42 -4.66
C ILE A 8 -14.24 2.49 -4.37
N SER A 9 -13.88 2.04 -3.18
CA SER A 9 -12.51 2.10 -2.66
C SER A 9 -11.97 0.71 -2.38
N ILE A 10 -10.68 0.48 -2.61
CA ILE A 10 -9.95 -0.73 -2.18
C ILE A 10 -8.87 -0.30 -1.19
N VAL A 11 -8.80 -0.99 -0.05
CA VAL A 11 -7.73 -0.79 0.94
C VAL A 11 -7.04 -2.12 1.20
N THR A 12 -5.73 -2.21 0.93
CA THR A 12 -4.94 -3.40 1.23
C THR A 12 -4.48 -3.43 2.68
N GLY A 13 -4.45 -4.63 3.29
CA GLY A 13 -4.12 -4.77 4.72
C GLY A 13 -5.17 -4.14 5.63
N ALA A 14 -6.43 -4.23 5.23
CA ALA A 14 -7.57 -3.54 5.82
C ALA A 14 -7.98 -4.01 7.23
N ASN A 15 -7.44 -5.15 7.69
CA ASN A 15 -7.88 -5.81 8.91
C ASN A 15 -7.18 -5.34 10.20
N SER A 16 -6.34 -4.33 10.15
CA SER A 16 -5.66 -3.82 11.35
C SER A 16 -4.94 -2.50 11.11
N GLY A 17 -4.62 -1.79 12.20
CA GLY A 17 -3.74 -0.61 12.18
C GLY A 17 -4.23 0.46 11.22
N MET A 18 -3.31 1.05 10.46
CA MET A 18 -3.62 2.14 9.52
C MET A 18 -4.62 1.74 8.43
N GLY A 19 -4.57 0.47 7.96
CA GLY A 19 -5.51 -0.02 6.96
C GLY A 19 -6.95 0.01 7.49
N MET A 20 -7.17 -0.46 8.71
CA MET A 20 -8.48 -0.44 9.36
C MET A 20 -8.96 0.99 9.59
N ALA A 21 -8.10 1.89 10.09
CA ALA A 21 -8.43 3.31 10.26
C ALA A 21 -8.74 4.00 8.92
N THR A 22 -8.07 3.60 7.83
CA THR A 22 -8.38 4.10 6.48
C THR A 22 -9.76 3.61 6.01
N VAL A 23 -10.08 2.33 6.22
CA VAL A 23 -11.42 1.76 5.91
C VAL A 23 -12.51 2.53 6.63
N GLU A 24 -12.33 2.73 7.93
CA GLU A 24 -13.27 3.48 8.77
C GLU A 24 -13.50 4.90 8.21
N ALA A 25 -12.43 5.65 7.96
CA ALA A 25 -12.53 7.01 7.48
C ALA A 25 -13.19 7.12 6.09
N LEU A 26 -12.90 6.20 5.16
CA LEU A 26 -13.53 6.20 3.85
C LEU A 26 -15.00 5.81 3.91
N SER A 27 -15.34 4.81 4.72
CA SER A 27 -16.72 4.35 4.89
C SER A 27 -17.60 5.36 5.62
N ASP A 28 -17.05 6.09 6.60
CA ASP A 28 -17.76 7.17 7.31
C ASP A 28 -18.07 8.37 6.38
N LYS A 29 -17.35 8.48 5.25
CA LYS A 29 -17.63 9.44 4.17
C LYS A 29 -18.61 8.90 3.11
N GLY A 30 -19.15 7.71 3.29
CA GLY A 30 -20.16 7.12 2.41
C GLY A 30 -19.63 6.18 1.32
N ALA A 31 -18.30 5.95 1.23
CA ALA A 31 -17.74 5.04 0.25
C ALA A 31 -18.14 3.58 0.49
N THR A 32 -18.29 2.82 -0.59
CA THR A 32 -18.19 1.35 -0.54
C THR A 32 -16.72 0.97 -0.45
N VAL A 33 -16.30 0.26 0.61
CA VAL A 33 -14.89 -0.07 0.83
C VAL A 33 -14.67 -1.58 0.75
N ILE A 34 -13.89 -2.00 -0.25
CA ILE A 34 -13.40 -3.36 -0.39
C ILE A 34 -12.20 -3.52 0.54
N MET A 35 -12.38 -4.33 1.57
CA MET A 35 -11.36 -4.67 2.56
C MET A 35 -10.52 -5.84 2.02
N LEU A 36 -9.37 -5.56 1.40
CA LEU A 36 -8.45 -6.61 0.96
C LEU A 36 -7.60 -7.10 2.12
N CYS A 37 -7.81 -8.35 2.52
CA CYS A 37 -7.15 -9.01 3.64
C CYS A 37 -6.54 -10.35 3.22
N ARG A 38 -5.40 -10.74 3.83
CA ARG A 38 -4.79 -12.06 3.59
C ARG A 38 -5.50 -13.18 4.37
N SER A 39 -5.92 -12.90 5.60
CA SER A 39 -6.57 -13.88 6.49
C SER A 39 -8.06 -13.59 6.59
N GLU A 40 -8.87 -14.57 6.24
CA GLU A 40 -10.32 -14.48 6.34
C GLU A 40 -10.78 -14.27 7.79
N GLU A 41 -10.26 -15.05 8.73
CA GLU A 41 -10.59 -14.95 10.15
C GLU A 41 -10.37 -13.53 10.68
N ARG A 42 -9.18 -12.96 10.45
CA ARG A 42 -8.86 -11.60 10.91
C ARG A 42 -9.63 -10.54 10.16
N GLY A 43 -9.93 -10.78 8.87
CA GLY A 43 -10.77 -9.90 8.07
C GLY A 43 -12.20 -9.86 8.60
N ARG A 44 -12.80 -11.01 8.91
CA ARG A 44 -14.14 -11.10 9.51
C ARG A 44 -14.23 -10.44 10.88
N LYS A 45 -13.20 -10.61 11.72
CA LYS A 45 -13.12 -9.93 13.03
C LYS A 45 -13.11 -8.41 12.85
N ALA A 46 -12.25 -7.89 11.99
CA ALA A 46 -12.18 -6.44 11.70
C ALA A 46 -13.48 -5.91 11.09
N LEU A 47 -14.12 -6.68 10.19
CA LEU A 47 -15.40 -6.32 9.61
C LEU A 47 -16.48 -6.19 10.70
N ALA A 48 -16.56 -7.14 11.63
CA ALA A 48 -17.51 -7.10 12.75
C ALA A 48 -17.27 -5.88 13.65
N GLU A 49 -16.00 -5.57 13.96
CA GLU A 49 -15.65 -4.38 14.75
C GLU A 49 -16.09 -3.08 14.06
N LEU A 50 -15.93 -3.00 12.74
CA LEU A 50 -16.27 -1.80 11.96
C LEU A 50 -17.78 -1.63 11.71
N THR A 51 -18.56 -2.72 11.68
CA THR A 51 -20.00 -2.67 11.38
C THR A 51 -20.87 -2.61 12.63
N GLY A 52 -20.30 -2.78 13.84
CA GLY A 52 -21.05 -2.93 15.09
C GLY A 52 -21.98 -1.76 15.46
N GLU A 53 -21.67 -0.52 15.09
CA GLU A 53 -22.43 0.67 15.47
C GLU A 53 -22.95 1.50 14.30
N LYS A 54 -22.49 1.26 13.07
CA LYS A 54 -22.81 2.07 11.88
C LYS A 54 -23.10 1.19 10.67
N ALA A 55 -24.12 1.57 9.90
CA ALA A 55 -24.40 0.96 8.60
C ALA A 55 -23.32 1.39 7.57
N ARG A 56 -22.20 0.65 7.50
CA ARG A 56 -21.11 0.87 6.55
C ARG A 56 -21.23 -0.07 5.37
N LYS A 57 -20.91 0.43 4.17
CA LYS A 57 -20.85 -0.37 2.93
C LYS A 57 -19.46 -1.02 2.84
N LEU A 58 -19.24 -2.13 3.54
CA LEU A 58 -17.96 -2.86 3.59
C LEU A 58 -18.08 -4.21 2.89
N ASP A 59 -17.08 -4.56 2.10
CA ASP A 59 -16.97 -5.85 1.42
C ASP A 59 -15.61 -6.49 1.72
N LEU A 60 -15.61 -7.61 2.44
CA LEU A 60 -14.40 -8.35 2.75
C LEU A 60 -14.04 -9.28 1.60
N MET A 61 -12.86 -9.08 1.02
CA MET A 61 -12.32 -9.94 -0.02
C MET A 61 -10.92 -10.41 0.33
N ILE A 62 -10.65 -11.70 0.10
CA ILE A 62 -9.40 -12.35 0.49
C ILE A 62 -8.41 -12.34 -0.67
N CYS A 63 -7.17 -11.87 -0.38
CA CYS A 63 -6.07 -11.87 -1.33
C CYS A 63 -4.73 -11.89 -0.59
N ASP A 64 -3.81 -12.76 -1.00
CA ASP A 64 -2.41 -12.72 -0.58
C ASP A 64 -1.59 -11.95 -1.61
N LEU A 65 -1.03 -10.80 -1.21
CA LEU A 65 -0.14 -9.99 -2.06
C LEU A 65 1.23 -10.66 -2.32
N GLY A 66 1.56 -11.73 -1.63
CA GLY A 66 2.71 -12.58 -1.88
C GLY A 66 2.42 -13.77 -2.78
N ASP A 67 1.34 -13.72 -3.57
CA ASP A 67 0.90 -14.78 -4.47
C ASP A 67 0.23 -14.11 -5.70
N PHE A 68 0.91 -14.10 -6.85
CA PHE A 68 0.41 -13.44 -8.05
C PHE A 68 -0.89 -14.07 -8.56
N ALA A 69 -1.06 -15.38 -8.41
CA ALA A 69 -2.31 -16.07 -8.79
C ALA A 69 -3.48 -15.60 -7.90
N SER A 70 -3.23 -15.42 -6.59
CA SER A 70 -4.22 -14.84 -5.66
C SER A 70 -4.62 -13.43 -6.06
N ILE A 71 -3.66 -12.58 -6.44
CA ILE A 71 -3.93 -11.21 -6.89
C ILE A 71 -4.77 -11.21 -8.17
N ARG A 72 -4.43 -12.03 -9.15
CA ARG A 72 -5.19 -12.13 -10.41
C ARG A 72 -6.62 -12.63 -10.16
N SER A 73 -6.79 -13.61 -9.27
CA SER A 73 -8.10 -14.11 -8.88
C SER A 73 -8.95 -13.04 -8.20
N PHE A 74 -8.35 -12.31 -7.24
CA PHE A 74 -8.99 -11.17 -6.58
C PHE A 74 -9.45 -10.11 -7.61
N VAL A 75 -8.57 -9.71 -8.52
CA VAL A 75 -8.89 -8.70 -9.54
C VAL A 75 -10.04 -9.16 -10.44
N ARG A 76 -10.06 -10.44 -10.86
CA ARG A 76 -11.21 -10.99 -11.63
C ARG A 76 -12.52 -10.85 -10.85
N SER A 77 -12.51 -11.20 -9.57
CA SER A 77 -13.70 -11.09 -8.71
C SER A 77 -14.16 -9.64 -8.51
N VAL A 78 -13.21 -8.71 -8.32
CA VAL A 78 -13.50 -7.27 -8.22
C VAL A 78 -14.12 -6.77 -9.52
N LYS A 79 -13.52 -7.09 -10.67
CA LYS A 79 -14.01 -6.65 -12.00
C LYS A 79 -15.38 -7.20 -12.35
N ALA A 80 -15.74 -8.39 -11.86
CA ALA A 80 -17.06 -8.98 -12.04
C ALA A 80 -18.14 -8.29 -11.18
N LYS A 81 -17.75 -7.82 -9.98
CA LYS A 81 -18.68 -7.24 -9.00
C LYS A 81 -18.82 -5.73 -9.12
N TYR A 82 -17.73 -5.04 -9.46
CA TYR A 82 -17.66 -3.58 -9.44
C TYR A 82 -17.32 -3.00 -10.81
N PRO A 83 -18.13 -2.06 -11.33
CA PRO A 83 -17.91 -1.49 -12.67
C PRO A 83 -16.73 -0.53 -12.72
N ARG A 84 -16.35 0.07 -11.58
CA ARG A 84 -15.25 1.04 -11.47
C ARG A 84 -14.58 0.96 -10.12
N ILE A 85 -13.37 1.52 -10.03
CA ILE A 85 -12.64 1.75 -8.78
C ILE A 85 -12.23 3.22 -8.75
N ASP A 86 -12.70 3.93 -7.74
CA ASP A 86 -12.42 5.36 -7.56
C ASP A 86 -11.17 5.62 -6.70
N ILE A 87 -10.92 4.77 -5.69
CA ILE A 87 -9.80 4.94 -4.76
C ILE A 87 -9.11 3.59 -4.54
N LEU A 88 -7.78 3.57 -4.73
CA LEU A 88 -6.93 2.42 -4.37
C LEU A 88 -5.88 2.85 -3.36
N VAL A 89 -5.93 2.29 -2.15
CA VAL A 89 -4.94 2.53 -1.10
C VAL A 89 -4.08 1.28 -0.92
N ASN A 90 -2.88 1.30 -1.48
CA ASN A 90 -1.84 0.29 -1.33
C ASN A 90 -1.15 0.47 0.04
N ASN A 91 -1.82 0.01 1.10
CA ASN A 91 -1.39 0.21 2.48
C ASN A 91 -0.68 -0.99 3.09
N ALA A 92 -0.99 -2.23 2.66
CA ALA A 92 -0.38 -3.43 3.22
C ALA A 92 1.15 -3.34 3.25
N GLY A 93 1.75 -3.89 4.28
CA GLY A 93 3.19 -3.94 4.43
C GLY A 93 3.64 -5.15 5.23
N PHE A 94 4.84 -5.62 4.90
CA PHE A 94 5.50 -6.73 5.54
C PHE A 94 6.96 -6.38 5.85
N ILE A 95 7.45 -6.85 6.99
CA ILE A 95 8.86 -6.77 7.37
C ILE A 95 9.25 -8.11 8.01
N SER A 96 10.46 -8.58 7.71
CA SER A 96 11.03 -9.79 8.31
C SER A 96 12.50 -9.60 8.61
N LEU A 97 12.97 -10.18 9.73
CA LEU A 97 14.39 -10.22 10.08
C LEU A 97 15.15 -11.15 9.15
N ASP A 98 14.55 -12.30 8.84
CA ASP A 98 15.11 -13.31 7.99
C ASP A 98 14.65 -13.17 6.55
N ARG A 99 15.52 -13.57 5.62
CA ARG A 99 15.15 -13.65 4.22
C ARG A 99 14.11 -14.77 4.02
N GLN A 100 12.96 -14.38 3.52
CA GLN A 100 11.86 -15.28 3.15
C GLN A 100 11.49 -15.01 1.70
N GLU A 101 10.78 -15.94 1.09
CA GLU A 101 10.27 -15.81 -0.28
C GLU A 101 8.74 -15.82 -0.31
N THR A 102 8.19 -15.21 -1.35
CA THR A 102 6.79 -15.32 -1.74
C THR A 102 6.55 -16.68 -2.41
N LYS A 103 5.30 -17.01 -2.75
CA LYS A 103 5.00 -18.21 -3.53
C LYS A 103 5.64 -18.20 -4.93
N ASP A 104 5.90 -17.01 -5.45
CA ASP A 104 6.50 -16.78 -6.77
C ASP A 104 8.04 -16.70 -6.72
N GLY A 105 8.68 -17.08 -5.57
CA GLY A 105 10.15 -17.09 -5.41
C GLY A 105 10.81 -15.70 -5.28
N ILE A 106 10.04 -14.67 -4.93
CA ILE A 106 10.52 -13.30 -4.77
C ILE A 106 10.87 -13.02 -3.31
N GLU A 107 11.93 -12.23 -3.04
CA GLU A 107 12.20 -11.75 -1.68
C GLU A 107 10.93 -11.12 -1.09
N ARG A 108 10.52 -11.60 0.06
CA ARG A 108 9.14 -11.41 0.55
C ARG A 108 8.77 -9.97 0.84
N GLN A 109 9.71 -9.12 1.30
CA GLN A 109 9.42 -7.70 1.52
C GLN A 109 9.26 -6.97 0.19
N PHE A 110 10.11 -7.24 -0.79
CA PHE A 110 9.99 -6.67 -2.13
C PHE A 110 8.74 -7.19 -2.85
N GLY A 111 8.46 -8.49 -2.74
CA GLY A 111 7.30 -9.13 -3.32
C GLY A 111 5.98 -8.55 -2.80
N ILE A 112 5.79 -8.53 -1.48
CA ILE A 112 4.53 -8.05 -0.88
C ILE A 112 4.42 -6.53 -0.94
N ASN A 113 5.47 -5.79 -0.53
CA ASN A 113 5.39 -4.35 -0.37
C ASN A 113 5.35 -3.60 -1.71
N HIS A 114 5.97 -4.19 -2.76
CA HIS A 114 6.08 -3.55 -4.06
C HIS A 114 5.40 -4.34 -5.17
N LEU A 115 5.88 -5.54 -5.52
CA LEU A 115 5.38 -6.26 -6.70
C LEU A 115 3.90 -6.66 -6.60
N GLY A 116 3.44 -7.06 -5.41
CA GLY A 116 2.03 -7.37 -5.20
C GLY A 116 1.13 -6.15 -5.41
N HIS A 117 1.54 -4.99 -4.91
CA HIS A 117 0.81 -3.74 -5.15
C HIS A 117 0.97 -3.24 -6.60
N PHE A 118 2.14 -3.45 -7.20
CA PHE A 118 2.37 -3.15 -8.61
C PHE A 118 1.39 -3.94 -9.49
N LEU A 119 1.34 -5.26 -9.34
CA LEU A 119 0.44 -6.13 -10.09
C LEU A 119 -1.03 -5.78 -9.84
N LEU A 120 -1.44 -5.62 -8.58
CA LEU A 120 -2.80 -5.23 -8.22
C LEU A 120 -3.20 -3.93 -8.90
N THR A 121 -2.34 -2.91 -8.81
CA THR A 121 -2.62 -1.59 -9.38
C THR A 121 -2.72 -1.65 -10.89
N THR A 122 -1.74 -2.24 -11.56
CA THR A 122 -1.70 -2.30 -13.04
C THR A 122 -2.86 -3.07 -13.62
N LEU A 123 -3.29 -4.16 -12.97
CA LEU A 123 -4.46 -4.93 -13.37
C LEU A 123 -5.81 -4.20 -13.15
N LEU A 124 -5.87 -3.21 -12.26
CA LEU A 124 -7.09 -2.46 -11.98
C LEU A 124 -7.21 -1.14 -12.76
N LEU A 125 -6.18 -0.71 -13.50
CA LEU A 125 -6.18 0.58 -14.21
C LEU A 125 -7.33 0.71 -15.21
N ASP A 126 -7.75 -0.37 -15.84
CA ASP A 126 -8.88 -0.38 -16.78
C ASP A 126 -10.26 -0.16 -16.12
N ARG A 127 -10.31 -0.20 -14.79
CA ARG A 127 -11.50 0.14 -13.96
C ARG A 127 -11.38 1.50 -13.30
N MET A 128 -10.33 2.25 -13.60
CA MET A 128 -10.11 3.59 -13.07
C MET A 128 -10.27 4.65 -14.17
N SER A 129 -10.76 5.82 -13.81
CA SER A 129 -11.05 6.91 -14.74
C SER A 129 -10.61 8.26 -14.14
N ALA A 130 -10.84 9.34 -14.88
CA ALA A 130 -10.56 10.69 -14.38
C ALA A 130 -11.22 10.93 -13.01
N GLY A 131 -10.46 11.49 -12.07
CA GLY A 131 -10.84 11.67 -10.68
C GLY A 131 -10.52 10.49 -9.76
N SER A 132 -10.12 9.32 -10.31
CA SER A 132 -9.64 8.20 -9.49
C SER A 132 -8.30 8.51 -8.83
N ARG A 133 -8.06 7.93 -7.65
CA ARG A 133 -6.89 8.19 -6.82
C ARG A 133 -6.17 6.91 -6.41
N ILE A 134 -4.87 6.86 -6.62
CA ILE A 134 -3.99 5.77 -6.18
C ILE A 134 -3.06 6.32 -5.09
N VAL A 135 -3.08 5.70 -3.92
CA VAL A 135 -2.26 6.09 -2.76
C VAL A 135 -1.35 4.93 -2.36
N ASN A 136 -0.04 5.12 -2.49
CA ASN A 136 0.95 4.13 -2.12
C ASN A 136 1.56 4.46 -0.75
N VAL A 137 1.45 3.55 0.22
CA VAL A 137 2.11 3.74 1.53
C VAL A 137 3.58 3.34 1.44
N ALA A 138 4.43 4.36 1.40
CA ALA A 138 5.88 4.24 1.45
C ALA A 138 6.38 4.29 2.91
N SER A 139 7.61 4.74 3.13
CA SER A 139 8.23 4.95 4.44
C SER A 139 9.39 5.93 4.36
N GLY A 140 9.75 6.55 5.48
CA GLY A 140 11.01 7.29 5.64
C GLY A 140 12.25 6.43 5.33
N ALA A 141 12.15 5.11 5.47
CA ALA A 141 13.21 4.17 5.13
C ALA A 141 13.66 4.22 3.66
N HIS A 142 12.81 4.70 2.72
CA HIS A 142 13.21 4.90 1.32
C HIS A 142 14.45 5.79 1.16
N LYS A 143 14.74 6.66 2.15
CA LYS A 143 15.88 7.61 2.08
C LYS A 143 17.23 6.91 2.06
N VAL A 144 17.35 5.77 2.73
CA VAL A 144 18.56 4.95 2.75
C VAL A 144 18.51 3.81 1.73
N GLY A 145 17.36 3.59 1.10
CA GLY A 145 17.15 2.53 0.12
C GLY A 145 18.00 2.66 -1.15
N LYS A 146 18.27 1.52 -1.77
CA LYS A 146 18.88 1.37 -3.09
C LYS A 146 18.21 0.21 -3.80
N ILE A 147 17.93 0.34 -5.11
CA ILE A 147 17.45 -0.78 -5.93
C ILE A 147 18.65 -1.60 -6.40
N HIS A 148 18.67 -2.86 -6.05
CA HIS A 148 19.76 -3.79 -6.38
C HIS A 148 19.39 -4.57 -7.65
N PHE A 149 19.45 -3.93 -8.82
CA PHE A 149 19.03 -4.53 -10.09
C PHE A 149 19.74 -5.85 -10.46
N ASN A 150 20.98 -6.05 -10.00
CA ASN A 150 21.73 -7.28 -10.27
C ASN A 150 21.42 -8.40 -9.25
N ASP A 151 20.74 -8.09 -8.16
CA ASP A 151 20.34 -9.03 -7.12
C ASP A 151 19.08 -8.48 -6.42
N ILE A 152 17.99 -8.34 -7.17
CA ILE A 152 16.75 -7.73 -6.70
C ILE A 152 16.15 -8.51 -5.53
N ASN A 153 16.36 -9.82 -5.52
CA ASN A 153 15.90 -10.76 -4.48
C ASN A 153 16.83 -10.84 -3.27
N LEU A 154 17.92 -10.06 -3.26
CA LEU A 154 18.90 -10.03 -2.17
C LEU A 154 19.35 -11.44 -1.74
N HIS A 155 19.72 -12.29 -2.69
CA HIS A 155 20.30 -13.60 -2.41
C HIS A 155 21.61 -13.47 -1.64
N HIS A 156 22.33 -12.36 -1.87
CA HIS A 156 23.59 -12.07 -1.18
C HIS A 156 23.47 -10.84 -0.28
N GLY A 157 23.92 -10.99 0.98
CA GLY A 157 23.98 -9.89 1.93
C GLY A 157 22.60 -9.32 2.31
N TYR A 158 21.61 -10.20 2.47
CA TYR A 158 20.33 -9.82 3.03
C TYR A 158 20.48 -9.24 4.43
N ASN A 159 19.80 -8.16 4.72
CA ASN A 159 19.40 -7.72 6.03
C ASN A 159 18.08 -6.96 5.96
N VAL A 160 17.37 -6.93 7.06
CA VAL A 160 16.03 -6.37 7.15
C VAL A 160 15.95 -4.90 6.68
N VAL A 161 16.95 -4.08 7.04
CA VAL A 161 16.99 -2.65 6.67
C VAL A 161 17.18 -2.50 5.17
N ARG A 162 18.09 -3.29 4.56
CA ARG A 162 18.35 -3.28 3.12
C ARG A 162 17.11 -3.69 2.33
N ALA A 163 16.46 -4.80 2.72
CA ALA A 163 15.27 -5.30 2.04
C ALA A 163 14.08 -4.34 2.20
N TYR A 164 13.81 -3.90 3.43
CA TYR A 164 12.70 -2.98 3.69
C TYR A 164 12.91 -1.63 2.98
N SER A 165 14.10 -1.03 3.07
CA SER A 165 14.36 0.25 2.42
C SER A 165 14.34 0.17 0.89
N GLN A 166 14.78 -0.97 0.30
CA GLN A 166 14.61 -1.25 -1.13
C GLN A 166 13.14 -1.26 -1.52
N SER A 167 12.30 -2.02 -0.81
CA SER A 167 10.87 -2.13 -1.11
C SER A 167 10.15 -0.78 -0.99
N LYS A 168 10.53 0.04 0.01
CA LYS A 168 9.90 1.36 0.21
C LYS A 168 10.43 2.43 -0.76
N LEU A 169 11.67 2.32 -1.22
CA LEU A 169 12.16 3.13 -2.35
C LEU A 169 11.45 2.75 -3.65
N ALA A 170 11.23 1.46 -3.87
CA ALA A 170 10.49 0.96 -5.02
C ALA A 170 9.07 1.57 -5.08
N ASN A 171 8.37 1.67 -3.94
CA ASN A 171 7.04 2.30 -3.90
C ASN A 171 7.06 3.79 -4.30
N VAL A 172 8.09 4.55 -3.90
CA VAL A 172 8.21 5.96 -4.31
C VAL A 172 8.54 6.08 -5.81
N LEU A 173 9.43 5.22 -6.32
CA LEU A 173 9.78 5.19 -7.75
C LEU A 173 8.58 4.77 -8.61
N PHE A 174 7.86 3.73 -8.19
CA PHE A 174 6.61 3.28 -8.85
C PHE A 174 5.56 4.39 -8.90
N THR A 175 5.33 5.08 -7.79
CA THR A 175 4.41 6.22 -7.74
C THR A 175 4.73 7.26 -8.82
N ARG A 176 6.00 7.62 -8.96
CA ARG A 176 6.44 8.65 -9.91
C ARG A 176 6.33 8.20 -11.35
N GLU A 177 6.76 6.98 -11.63
CA GLU A 177 6.69 6.42 -12.98
C GLU A 177 5.24 6.22 -13.41
N LEU A 178 4.39 5.68 -12.54
CA LEU A 178 2.98 5.50 -12.84
C LEU A 178 2.26 6.84 -13.03
N ALA A 179 2.59 7.85 -12.23
CA ALA A 179 2.04 9.20 -12.40
C ALA A 179 2.42 9.82 -13.77
N GLU A 180 3.64 9.60 -14.24
CA GLU A 180 4.07 10.08 -15.58
C GLU A 180 3.34 9.31 -16.68
N ARG A 181 3.21 7.98 -16.56
CA ARG A 181 2.50 7.14 -17.54
C ARG A 181 1.01 7.46 -17.63
N LEU A 182 0.39 7.87 -16.51
CA LEU A 182 -1.03 8.25 -16.45
C LEU A 182 -1.27 9.75 -16.68
N LYS A 183 -0.27 10.49 -17.12
CA LYS A 183 -0.42 11.92 -17.41
C LYS A 183 -1.49 12.16 -18.47
N GLY A 184 -2.43 13.06 -18.15
CA GLY A 184 -3.57 13.37 -19.03
C GLY A 184 -4.79 12.47 -18.85
N SER A 185 -4.71 11.36 -18.10
CA SER A 185 -5.86 10.49 -17.82
C SER A 185 -6.82 11.05 -16.76
N GLY A 186 -6.39 12.03 -15.98
CA GLY A 186 -7.12 12.52 -14.80
C GLY A 186 -7.03 11.62 -13.57
N ILE A 187 -6.28 10.51 -13.62
CA ILE A 187 -5.99 9.64 -12.47
C ILE A 187 -4.76 10.20 -11.73
N THR A 188 -4.85 10.33 -10.42
CA THR A 188 -3.71 10.77 -9.60
C THR A 188 -3.06 9.61 -8.87
N VAL A 189 -1.71 9.63 -8.80
CA VAL A 189 -0.91 8.63 -8.10
C VAL A 189 0.04 9.34 -7.16
N ASN A 190 -0.15 9.16 -5.86
CA ASN A 190 0.70 9.78 -4.85
C ASN A 190 1.17 8.75 -3.82
N CYS A 191 2.26 9.06 -3.12
CA CYS A 191 2.68 8.22 -2.01
C CYS A 191 2.87 9.03 -0.72
N CYS A 192 2.72 8.35 0.40
CA CYS A 192 2.92 8.96 1.70
C CYS A 192 3.83 8.12 2.61
N HIS A 193 4.39 8.80 3.59
CA HIS A 193 5.07 8.21 4.72
C HIS A 193 4.24 8.47 5.98
N PRO A 194 3.82 7.40 6.69
CA PRO A 194 2.91 7.53 7.83
C PRO A 194 3.55 8.09 9.11
N GLY A 195 4.88 8.20 9.17
CA GLY A 195 5.60 8.44 10.41
C GLY A 195 6.02 7.12 11.09
N ALA A 196 6.41 7.20 12.34
CA ALA A 196 6.62 6.02 13.18
C ALA A 196 5.29 5.67 13.84
N VAL A 197 4.65 4.61 13.36
CA VAL A 197 3.32 4.19 13.82
C VAL A 197 3.45 2.93 14.66
N ALA A 198 2.73 2.89 15.78
CA ALA A 198 2.59 1.70 16.61
C ALA A 198 1.77 0.64 15.85
N THR A 199 2.42 -0.11 14.97
CA THR A 199 1.81 -1.23 14.25
C THR A 199 2.48 -2.54 14.66
N ASN A 200 1.77 -3.65 14.46
CA ASN A 200 2.34 -4.99 14.61
C ASN A 200 3.34 -5.35 13.49
N MET A 201 3.72 -4.38 12.65
CA MET A 201 4.75 -4.56 11.63
C MET A 201 6.12 -4.65 12.31
N GLY A 202 6.87 -5.71 12.08
CA GLY A 202 8.14 -5.99 12.75
C GLY A 202 8.03 -6.75 14.08
N VAL A 203 6.81 -7.12 14.49
CA VAL A 203 6.60 -8.12 15.54
C VAL A 203 6.49 -9.49 14.88
N ASP A 204 7.46 -10.36 15.15
CA ASP A 204 7.32 -11.77 14.79
C ASP A 204 6.21 -12.38 15.63
N ARG A 205 5.15 -12.85 14.97
CA ARG A 205 3.96 -13.38 15.64
C ARG A 205 4.15 -14.80 16.16
N GLU A 206 5.08 -15.55 15.60
CA GLU A 206 5.40 -16.90 16.03
C GLU A 206 6.31 -16.88 17.26
N THR A 207 7.35 -16.06 17.24
CA THR A 207 8.32 -15.96 18.33
C THR A 207 8.00 -14.86 19.34
N GLY A 208 7.13 -13.91 18.98
CA GLY A 208 6.83 -12.72 19.80
C GLY A 208 7.99 -11.71 19.86
N PHE A 209 9.04 -11.91 19.06
CA PHE A 209 10.17 -11.00 19.01
C PHE A 209 9.72 -9.58 18.62
N GLY A 210 10.24 -8.60 19.29
CA GLY A 210 9.87 -7.19 19.07
C GLY A 210 8.71 -6.68 19.93
N LYS A 211 7.90 -7.53 20.57
CA LYS A 211 6.79 -7.08 21.44
C LYS A 211 7.27 -6.20 22.60
N THR A 212 8.34 -6.57 23.25
CA THR A 212 8.88 -5.83 24.40
C THR A 212 9.45 -4.48 23.98
N ILE A 213 10.17 -4.44 22.85
CA ILE A 213 10.76 -3.21 22.30
C ILE A 213 9.66 -2.26 21.81
N THR A 214 8.68 -2.78 21.06
CA THR A 214 7.55 -1.98 20.61
C THR A 214 6.68 -1.52 21.77
N GLY A 215 6.52 -2.31 22.81
CA GLY A 215 5.82 -1.94 24.05
C GLY A 215 6.48 -0.78 24.79
N LEU A 216 7.79 -0.81 24.94
CA LEU A 216 8.57 0.24 25.63
C LEU A 216 8.59 1.56 24.85
N LEU A 217 8.62 1.50 23.51
CA LEU A 217 8.65 2.66 22.64
C LEU A 217 7.26 3.16 22.22
N ARG A 218 6.20 2.47 22.63
CA ARG A 218 4.79 2.78 22.27
C ARG A 218 4.38 4.25 22.49
N PRO A 219 4.80 4.93 23.57
CA PRO A 219 4.44 6.33 23.79
C PRO A 219 4.99 7.31 22.72
N PHE A 220 6.02 6.88 21.97
CA PHE A 220 6.67 7.68 20.92
C PHE A 220 6.14 7.38 19.51
N PHE A 221 5.24 6.42 19.38
CA PHE A 221 4.65 6.05 18.10
C PHE A 221 3.27 6.70 17.91
N LEU A 222 3.00 7.08 16.67
CA LEU A 222 1.68 7.55 16.24
C LEU A 222 0.63 6.44 16.41
N THR A 223 -0.58 6.83 16.72
CA THR A 223 -1.75 5.93 16.65
C THR A 223 -2.01 5.49 15.21
N PRO A 224 -2.75 4.38 14.99
CA PRO A 224 -3.18 3.98 13.65
C PRO A 224 -3.92 5.08 12.88
N ALA A 225 -4.77 5.85 13.54
CA ALA A 225 -5.51 6.96 12.95
C ALA A 225 -4.58 8.11 12.50
N GLU A 226 -3.64 8.53 13.35
CA GLU A 226 -2.65 9.53 13.00
C GLU A 226 -1.73 9.08 11.85
N GLY A 227 -1.35 7.78 11.85
CA GLY A 227 -0.57 7.19 10.75
C GLY A 227 -1.33 7.13 9.43
N ALA A 228 -2.63 6.90 9.47
CA ALA A 228 -3.49 6.85 8.31
C ALA A 228 -3.83 8.24 7.75
N ALA A 229 -3.73 9.31 8.54
CA ALA A 229 -4.21 10.65 8.21
C ALA A 229 -3.71 11.15 6.83
N THR A 230 -2.43 10.95 6.51
CA THR A 230 -1.89 11.40 5.21
C THR A 230 -2.41 10.55 4.04
N ALA A 231 -2.62 9.24 4.23
CA ALA A 231 -3.19 8.39 3.19
C ALA A 231 -4.68 8.74 2.95
N ILE A 232 -5.43 9.01 4.01
CA ILE A 232 -6.82 9.48 3.95
C ILE A 232 -6.90 10.84 3.25
N TYR A 233 -6.02 11.79 3.60
CA TYR A 233 -5.93 13.09 2.96
C TYR A 233 -5.70 12.95 1.45
N LEU A 234 -4.74 12.14 1.03
CA LEU A 234 -4.48 11.89 -0.40
C LEU A 234 -5.65 11.21 -1.12
N ALA A 235 -6.37 10.35 -0.42
CA ALA A 235 -7.51 9.64 -0.97
C ALA A 235 -8.77 10.51 -1.11
N THR A 236 -8.92 11.56 -0.28
CA THR A 236 -10.21 12.23 -0.15
C THR A 236 -10.19 13.75 -0.31
N ASP A 237 -9.08 14.43 -0.07
CA ASP A 237 -9.06 15.90 -0.04
C ASP A 237 -9.00 16.51 -1.44
N GLU A 238 -9.82 17.54 -1.68
CA GLU A 238 -9.89 18.24 -2.96
C GLU A 238 -8.62 19.04 -3.27
N ALA A 239 -7.92 19.54 -2.22
CA ALA A 239 -6.69 20.31 -2.39
C ALA A 239 -5.58 19.55 -3.13
N VAL A 240 -5.64 18.22 -3.15
CA VAL A 240 -4.66 17.34 -3.82
C VAL A 240 -5.23 16.59 -5.02
N SER A 241 -6.45 16.92 -5.45
CA SER A 241 -7.13 16.25 -6.57
C SER A 241 -6.40 16.37 -7.91
N HIS A 242 -5.54 17.38 -8.05
CA HIS A 242 -4.75 17.68 -9.25
C HIS A 242 -3.25 17.34 -9.10
N ILE A 243 -2.82 16.87 -7.91
CA ILE A 243 -1.42 16.55 -7.64
C ILE A 243 -1.16 15.07 -7.92
N SER A 244 -0.17 14.76 -8.74
CA SER A 244 0.26 13.41 -9.07
C SER A 244 1.79 13.29 -9.04
N GLY A 245 2.32 12.12 -8.62
CA GLY A 245 3.75 11.86 -8.46
C GLY A 245 4.36 12.43 -7.17
N GLY A 246 3.53 12.94 -6.27
CA GLY A 246 3.94 13.55 -5.00
C GLY A 246 4.36 12.52 -3.93
N TYR A 247 5.30 12.96 -3.08
CA TYR A 247 5.63 12.26 -1.83
C TYR A 247 5.19 13.14 -0.66
N PHE A 248 4.37 12.60 0.24
CA PHE A 248 3.71 13.35 1.30
C PHE A 248 4.08 12.85 2.70
N TYR A 249 4.08 13.78 3.65
CA TYR A 249 4.21 13.53 5.07
C TYR A 249 3.40 14.58 5.85
N LYS A 250 2.62 14.15 6.84
CA LYS A 250 1.74 15.04 7.64
C LYS A 250 0.84 15.93 6.76
N CYS A 251 0.20 15.32 5.76
CA CYS A 251 -0.70 15.97 4.79
C CYS A 251 -0.05 17.09 3.95
N GLN A 252 1.27 17.11 3.84
CA GLN A 252 2.03 18.13 3.08
C GLN A 252 3.01 17.44 2.13
N ILE A 253 3.33 18.12 1.01
CA ILE A 253 4.40 17.70 0.11
C ILE A 253 5.73 17.71 0.88
N ALA A 254 6.44 16.60 0.84
CA ALA A 254 7.67 16.40 1.57
C ALA A 254 8.87 16.10 0.67
N LYS A 255 10.09 16.38 1.18
CA LYS A 255 11.33 16.06 0.47
C LYS A 255 11.59 14.56 0.50
N SER A 256 11.65 13.92 -0.66
CA SER A 256 12.10 12.55 -0.86
C SER A 256 13.60 12.48 -1.18
N SER A 257 14.18 11.27 -1.18
CA SER A 257 15.61 11.07 -1.45
C SER A 257 15.99 11.43 -2.90
N LYS A 258 17.28 11.73 -3.14
CA LYS A 258 17.78 11.95 -4.50
C LYS A 258 17.54 10.72 -5.42
N ARG A 259 17.74 9.50 -4.87
CA ARG A 259 17.54 8.24 -5.61
C ARG A 259 16.09 8.07 -6.07
N SER A 260 15.13 8.45 -5.25
CA SER A 260 13.69 8.36 -5.59
C SER A 260 13.25 9.34 -6.68
N LYS A 261 14.10 10.32 -7.06
CA LYS A 261 13.85 11.31 -8.13
C LYS A 261 14.44 10.91 -9.49
N SER A 262 15.15 9.79 -9.55
CA SER A 262 15.78 9.32 -10.80
C SER A 262 14.74 8.71 -11.74
N ARG A 263 14.37 9.42 -12.81
CA ARG A 263 13.46 8.92 -13.85
C ARG A 263 13.99 7.65 -14.49
N ARG A 264 15.30 7.58 -14.78
CA ARG A 264 15.94 6.37 -15.34
C ARG A 264 15.77 5.15 -14.44
N THR A 265 15.94 5.34 -13.10
CA THR A 265 15.76 4.24 -12.14
C THR A 265 14.30 3.85 -12.03
N ALA A 266 13.37 4.81 -12.07
CA ALA A 266 11.94 4.56 -12.00
C ALA A 266 11.44 3.77 -13.23
N GLY A 267 11.80 4.19 -14.44
CA GLY A 267 11.46 3.48 -15.67
C GLY A 267 12.02 2.05 -15.70
N ARG A 268 13.34 1.89 -15.40
CA ARG A 268 13.95 0.56 -15.33
C ARG A 268 13.32 -0.35 -14.29
N LEU A 269 12.94 0.19 -13.13
CA LEU A 269 12.25 -0.58 -12.11
C LEU A 269 10.84 -1.00 -12.56
N PHE A 270 10.14 -0.11 -13.23
CA PHE A 270 8.81 -0.39 -13.75
C PHE A 270 8.85 -1.53 -14.77
N GLU A 271 9.75 -1.45 -15.77
CA GLU A 271 9.97 -2.51 -16.77
C GLU A 271 10.33 -3.85 -16.11
N LEU A 272 11.27 -3.84 -15.16
CA LEU A 272 11.63 -5.04 -14.41
C LEU A 272 10.43 -5.59 -13.64
N SER A 273 9.61 -4.72 -13.02
CA SER A 273 8.42 -5.16 -12.29
C SER A 273 7.38 -5.76 -13.23
N GLU A 274 7.18 -5.19 -14.42
CA GLU A 274 6.31 -5.78 -15.45
C GLU A 274 6.80 -7.16 -15.88
N GLU A 275 8.11 -7.34 -16.06
CA GLU A 275 8.73 -8.61 -16.41
C GLU A 275 8.53 -9.66 -15.30
N MET A 276 8.80 -9.28 -14.05
CA MET A 276 8.71 -10.19 -12.89
C MET A 276 7.29 -10.64 -12.57
N VAL A 277 6.26 -9.87 -12.93
CA VAL A 277 4.85 -10.23 -12.70
C VAL A 277 4.16 -10.77 -13.94
N ARG A 278 4.89 -10.94 -15.05
CA ARG A 278 4.34 -11.53 -16.29
C ARG A 278 3.98 -12.99 -16.07
N GLU A 279 2.91 -13.44 -16.72
CA GLU A 279 2.54 -14.88 -16.78
C GLU A 279 3.47 -15.65 -17.67
#